data_ea56a298ee2ab2aad284062353cd41ff
#
_entry.id   ea56a298ee2ab2aad284062353cd41ff
#
_cell.length_a   1.000
_cell.length_b   1.000
_cell.length_c   1.000
_cell.angle_alpha   90.00
_cell.angle_beta   90.00
_cell.angle_gamma   90.00
#
_symmetry.space_group_name_H-M   'P 1'
#
loop_
_entity.id
_entity.type
_entity.pdbx_description
1 polymer ?
#
loop_
_entity_poly.entity_id
_entity_poly.type
_entity_poly.pdbx_seq_one_letter_code
_entity_poly.pdbx_strand_id
1 'polypeptide(L)'
;MPNLAVVDMEGKNVGTIELAESVFGIEPNAAVMHQMVVNYLAAQRQGTQSALTRSEVSGGGKKPWRQKGTGRARQGSTRAPQWTHGGVVFAPKPRDYRFSVNKKVRRLAMKSAFSSKVMENELIVVDSISMDEYKTKKIVAMLSAIGAEKKALIVLPEVDSLSLIH
;
A
#
# COMPACT_ATOMS: atom_id res chain seq x y z
N MET A 1 -7.23 -26.97 -15.31
CA MET A 1 -6.69 -25.65 -15.74
C MET A 1 -7.85 -24.68 -15.84
N PRO A 2 -7.80 -23.49 -15.25
CA PRO A 2 -8.87 -22.53 -15.37
C PRO A 2 -8.92 -21.96 -16.80
N ASN A 3 -10.08 -22.00 -17.43
CA ASN A 3 -10.33 -21.44 -18.76
C ASN A 3 -11.11 -20.15 -18.62
N LEU A 4 -10.69 -19.08 -19.29
CA LEU A 4 -11.40 -17.81 -19.34
C LEU A 4 -11.82 -17.48 -20.78
N ALA A 5 -12.98 -16.83 -20.88
CA ALA A 5 -13.42 -16.26 -22.14
C ALA A 5 -12.58 -15.02 -22.47
N VAL A 6 -12.21 -14.88 -23.74
CA VAL A 6 -11.56 -13.68 -24.28
C VAL A 6 -12.64 -12.85 -24.96
N VAL A 7 -12.76 -11.58 -24.56
CA VAL A 7 -13.74 -10.64 -25.08
C VAL A 7 -13.07 -9.53 -25.89
N ASP A 8 -13.81 -8.93 -26.79
CA ASP A 8 -13.41 -7.71 -27.48
C ASP A 8 -13.76 -6.44 -26.66
N MET A 9 -13.47 -5.26 -27.19
CA MET A 9 -13.82 -3.99 -26.56
C MET A 9 -15.34 -3.73 -26.44
N GLU A 10 -16.15 -4.48 -27.17
CA GLU A 10 -17.64 -4.41 -27.16
C GLU A 10 -18.26 -5.45 -26.22
N GLY A 11 -17.44 -6.29 -25.56
CA GLY A 11 -17.90 -7.36 -24.66
C GLY A 11 -18.33 -8.65 -25.36
N LYS A 12 -18.07 -8.78 -26.68
CA LYS A 12 -18.37 -10.00 -27.42
C LYS A 12 -17.29 -11.05 -27.20
N ASN A 13 -17.68 -12.31 -27.04
CA ASN A 13 -16.74 -13.40 -26.88
C ASN A 13 -16.05 -13.70 -28.22
N VAL A 14 -14.72 -13.60 -28.25
CA VAL A 14 -13.87 -13.88 -29.41
C VAL A 14 -13.24 -15.26 -29.32
N GLY A 15 -13.02 -15.79 -28.10
CA GLY A 15 -12.38 -17.07 -27.91
C GLY A 15 -12.26 -17.47 -26.45
N THR A 16 -11.43 -18.47 -26.18
CA THR A 16 -11.11 -18.91 -24.82
C THR A 16 -9.59 -19.08 -24.68
N ILE A 17 -9.06 -18.78 -23.49
CA ILE A 17 -7.66 -18.94 -23.14
C ILE A 17 -7.53 -19.90 -21.95
N GLU A 18 -6.57 -20.82 -22.02
CA GLU A 18 -6.19 -21.65 -20.89
C GLU A 18 -5.12 -20.94 -20.04
N LEU A 19 -5.38 -20.82 -18.75
CA LEU A 19 -4.45 -20.22 -17.81
C LEU A 19 -3.58 -21.29 -17.15
N ALA A 20 -2.30 -20.97 -16.96
CA ALA A 20 -1.34 -21.86 -16.31
C ALA A 20 -1.76 -22.12 -14.85
N GLU A 21 -2.07 -23.37 -14.50
CA GLU A 21 -2.52 -23.80 -13.17
C GLU A 21 -1.49 -23.46 -12.08
N SER A 22 -0.21 -23.54 -12.39
CA SER A 22 0.89 -23.17 -11.47
C SER A 22 0.92 -21.70 -11.06
N VAL A 23 0.10 -20.83 -11.69
CA VAL A 23 0.02 -19.40 -11.42
C VAL A 23 -1.39 -19.01 -10.98
N PHE A 24 -2.41 -19.50 -11.67
CA PHE A 24 -3.80 -19.08 -11.52
C PHE A 24 -4.70 -20.13 -10.84
N GLY A 25 -4.17 -21.33 -10.59
CA GLY A 25 -4.90 -22.44 -9.98
C GLY A 25 -4.43 -22.81 -8.57
N ILE A 26 -3.58 -22.01 -7.93
CA ILE A 26 -3.11 -22.29 -6.57
C ILE A 26 -4.16 -21.87 -5.54
N GLU A 27 -4.16 -22.53 -4.38
CA GLU A 27 -4.95 -22.12 -3.23
C GLU A 27 -4.48 -20.75 -2.71
N PRO A 28 -5.35 -19.74 -2.63
CA PRO A 28 -4.97 -18.40 -2.20
C PRO A 28 -4.55 -18.36 -0.72
N ASN A 29 -3.36 -17.82 -0.43
CA ASN A 29 -2.85 -17.64 0.92
C ASN A 29 -3.02 -16.20 1.39
N ALA A 30 -4.07 -15.93 2.15
CA ALA A 30 -4.42 -14.60 2.64
C ALA A 30 -3.33 -13.99 3.54
N ALA A 31 -2.64 -14.80 4.37
CA ALA A 31 -1.61 -14.31 5.27
C ALA A 31 -0.40 -13.74 4.49
N VAL A 32 0.01 -14.41 3.43
CA VAL A 32 1.12 -13.98 2.58
C VAL A 32 0.75 -12.72 1.77
N MET A 33 -0.48 -12.66 1.25
CA MET A 33 -0.98 -11.46 0.58
C MET A 33 -1.01 -10.26 1.54
N HIS A 34 -1.55 -10.43 2.74
CA HIS A 34 -1.56 -9.40 3.77
C HIS A 34 -0.15 -8.91 4.14
N GLN A 35 0.81 -9.84 4.29
CA GLN A 35 2.20 -9.48 4.56
C GLN A 35 2.79 -8.58 3.47
N MET A 36 2.45 -8.82 2.20
CA MET A 36 2.90 -7.97 1.09
C MET A 36 2.24 -6.59 1.10
N VAL A 37 0.96 -6.49 1.47
CA VAL A 37 0.27 -5.20 1.64
C VAL A 37 0.92 -4.40 2.77
N VAL A 38 1.19 -5.03 3.92
CA VAL A 38 1.90 -4.37 5.05
C VAL A 38 3.29 -3.90 4.64
N ASN A 39 4.03 -4.73 3.88
CA ASN A 39 5.36 -4.35 3.36
C ASN A 39 5.28 -3.13 2.43
N TYR A 40 4.31 -3.11 1.52
CA TYR A 40 4.09 -1.99 0.60
C TYR A 40 3.74 -0.70 1.36
N LEU A 41 2.80 -0.76 2.29
CA LEU A 41 2.41 0.39 3.11
C LEU A 41 3.56 0.90 3.99
N ALA A 42 4.35 -0.02 4.58
CA ALA A 42 5.53 0.35 5.35
C ALA A 42 6.60 1.05 4.50
N ALA A 43 6.79 0.61 3.25
CA ALA A 43 7.74 1.21 2.32
C ALA A 43 7.35 2.64 1.86
N GLN A 44 6.07 3.00 1.95
CA GLN A 44 5.58 4.35 1.64
C GLN A 44 5.81 5.34 2.79
N ARG A 45 6.07 4.87 4.02
CA ARG A 45 6.26 5.74 5.18
C ARG A 45 7.59 6.46 5.10
N GLN A 46 7.57 7.78 5.16
CA GLN A 46 8.76 8.62 5.13
C GLN A 46 9.62 8.51 6.40
N GLY A 47 8.99 8.31 7.57
CA GLY A 47 9.68 8.07 8.83
C GLY A 47 10.41 9.27 9.43
N THR A 48 10.05 10.50 9.08
CA THR A 48 10.71 11.74 9.49
C THR A 48 10.21 12.33 10.81
N GLN A 49 9.28 11.64 11.50
CA GLN A 49 8.78 12.09 12.79
C GLN A 49 9.92 12.27 13.80
N SER A 50 9.92 13.39 14.51
CA SER A 50 10.92 13.68 15.55
C SER A 50 10.31 14.52 16.66
N ALA A 51 10.64 14.18 17.89
CA ALA A 51 10.35 15.00 19.06
C ALA A 51 11.57 15.01 19.99
N LEU A 52 11.66 16.02 20.85
CA LEU A 52 12.77 16.21 21.77
C LEU A 52 12.51 15.48 23.08
N THR A 53 13.50 14.72 23.54
CA THR A 53 13.55 14.17 24.90
C THR A 53 13.96 15.27 25.90
N ARG A 54 13.78 15.01 27.20
CA ARG A 54 14.18 15.97 28.23
C ARG A 54 15.66 16.38 28.20
N SER A 55 16.52 15.54 27.66
CA SER A 55 17.96 15.83 27.51
C SER A 55 18.26 16.77 26.34
N GLU A 56 17.40 16.73 25.32
CA GLU A 56 17.57 17.51 24.09
C GLU A 56 16.88 18.88 24.14
N VAL A 57 15.85 19.03 24.99
CA VAL A 57 15.18 20.33 25.16
C VAL A 57 16.13 21.34 25.80
N SER A 58 16.18 22.55 25.28
CA SER A 58 17.00 23.65 25.82
C SER A 58 16.51 24.11 27.18
N GLY A 59 17.43 24.57 28.05
CA GLY A 59 17.08 25.14 29.36
C GLY A 59 17.19 24.13 30.52
N GLY A 60 16.61 24.47 31.68
CA GLY A 60 16.43 23.60 32.85
C GLY A 60 17.69 23.10 33.57
N GLY A 61 18.85 23.73 33.39
CA GLY A 61 20.09 23.34 34.07
C GLY A 61 20.07 23.55 35.58
N LYS A 62 19.27 24.47 36.07
CA LYS A 62 19.13 24.78 37.52
C LYS A 62 17.89 24.07 38.09
N LYS A 63 18.03 23.51 39.31
CA LYS A 63 16.90 22.96 40.06
C LYS A 63 15.90 24.10 40.40
N PRO A 64 14.60 23.95 40.10
CA PRO A 64 13.58 25.02 40.26
C PRO A 64 13.50 25.59 41.71
N TRP A 65 13.58 24.70 42.70
CA TRP A 65 13.58 25.04 44.12
C TRP A 65 14.28 23.98 44.97
N ARG A 66 14.59 24.31 46.21
CA ARG A 66 15.22 23.40 47.16
C ARG A 66 14.36 22.16 47.44
N GLN A 67 15.00 21.07 47.87
CA GLN A 67 14.37 19.74 48.01
C GLN A 67 13.26 19.70 49.07
N LYS A 68 13.38 20.51 50.16
CA LYS A 68 12.44 20.58 51.29
C LYS A 68 12.20 22.03 51.71
N GLY A 69 11.12 22.29 52.48
CA GLY A 69 10.86 23.61 53.07
C GLY A 69 10.21 24.62 52.14
N THR A 70 9.60 24.20 50.99
CA THR A 70 8.86 25.10 50.08
C THR A 70 7.37 24.83 50.01
N GLY A 71 6.87 23.75 50.63
CA GLY A 71 5.46 23.34 50.53
C GLY A 71 5.06 22.86 49.13
N ARG A 72 5.99 22.85 48.16
CA ARG A 72 5.75 22.45 46.76
C ARG A 72 6.21 21.01 46.49
N ALA A 73 5.64 20.39 45.47
CA ALA A 73 6.11 19.09 44.97
C ALA A 73 7.60 19.17 44.60
N ARG A 74 8.35 18.09 44.83
CA ARG A 74 9.78 18.01 44.51
C ARG A 74 9.99 17.99 42.99
N GLN A 75 10.84 18.88 42.50
CA GLN A 75 11.19 18.99 41.08
C GLN A 75 12.70 19.05 40.88
N GLY A 76 13.18 18.34 39.87
CA GLY A 76 14.61 18.30 39.51
C GLY A 76 14.97 19.21 38.33
N SER A 77 14.05 19.37 37.38
CA SER A 77 14.27 20.15 36.17
C SER A 77 12.95 20.62 35.58
N THR A 78 12.93 21.81 35.00
CA THR A 78 11.81 22.36 34.24
C THR A 78 11.63 21.70 32.88
N ARG A 79 12.60 20.92 32.40
CA ARG A 79 12.54 20.13 31.16
C ARG A 79 11.87 18.77 31.35
N ALA A 80 11.47 18.41 32.56
CA ALA A 80 10.80 17.14 32.82
C ALA A 80 9.45 17.05 32.09
N PRO A 81 8.98 15.86 31.71
CA PRO A 81 7.80 15.70 30.87
C PRO A 81 6.50 16.26 31.44
N GLN A 82 6.40 16.39 32.77
CA GLN A 82 5.24 16.96 33.46
C GLN A 82 5.17 18.49 33.38
N TRP A 83 6.23 19.14 32.87
CA TRP A 83 6.26 20.59 32.70
C TRP A 83 5.80 21.00 31.31
N THR A 84 5.11 22.13 31.23
CA THR A 84 4.83 22.77 29.94
C THR A 84 6.16 23.09 29.24
N HIS A 85 6.26 22.78 27.97
CA HIS A 85 7.48 22.84 27.17
C HIS A 85 8.61 21.89 27.62
N GLY A 86 8.32 20.92 28.50
CA GLY A 86 9.25 19.83 28.82
C GLY A 86 9.40 18.81 27.67
N GLY A 87 10.37 17.91 27.80
CA GLY A 87 10.62 16.87 26.80
C GLY A 87 9.56 15.77 26.80
N VAL A 88 9.47 15.05 25.68
CA VAL A 88 8.64 13.85 25.57
C VAL A 88 9.42 12.64 26.10
N VAL A 89 8.78 11.77 26.91
CA VAL A 89 9.47 10.63 27.56
C VAL A 89 10.01 9.65 26.52
N PHE A 90 9.15 9.14 25.65
CA PHE A 90 9.50 8.28 24.54
C PHE A 90 9.32 9.04 23.23
N ALA A 91 10.17 10.06 23.06
CA ALA A 91 10.10 10.91 21.88
C ALA A 91 10.34 10.10 20.60
N PRO A 92 9.46 10.16 19.59
CA PRO A 92 9.70 9.52 18.32
C PRO A 92 10.96 10.10 17.68
N LYS A 93 11.76 9.23 17.07
CA LYS A 93 12.93 9.60 16.28
C LYS A 93 12.76 9.15 14.84
N PRO A 94 13.40 9.83 13.88
CA PRO A 94 13.41 9.39 12.50
C PRO A 94 13.89 7.95 12.39
N ARG A 95 13.14 7.12 11.64
CA ARG A 95 13.51 5.72 11.39
C ARG A 95 13.02 5.25 10.05
N ASP A 96 13.69 4.27 9.49
CA ASP A 96 13.20 3.54 8.32
C ASP A 96 12.19 2.46 8.76
N TYR A 97 11.04 2.42 8.08
CA TYR A 97 9.99 1.42 8.29
C TYR A 97 10.05 0.28 7.28
N ARG A 98 10.93 0.37 6.29
CA ARG A 98 11.05 -0.63 5.23
C ARG A 98 11.60 -1.93 5.79
N PHE A 99 11.06 -3.02 5.30
CA PHE A 99 11.60 -4.36 5.56
C PHE A 99 11.57 -5.19 4.28
N SER A 100 12.55 -6.09 4.13
CA SER A 100 12.64 -6.96 2.96
C SER A 100 11.80 -8.22 3.14
N VAL A 101 11.18 -8.68 2.05
CA VAL A 101 10.45 -9.95 2.00
C VAL A 101 11.14 -10.86 1.00
N ASN A 102 11.29 -12.15 1.34
CA ASN A 102 11.93 -13.16 0.49
C ASN A 102 11.25 -13.25 -0.87
N LYS A 103 12.03 -13.41 -1.94
CA LYS A 103 11.53 -13.49 -3.33
C LYS A 103 10.48 -14.59 -3.52
N LYS A 104 10.65 -15.76 -2.86
CA LYS A 104 9.68 -16.87 -2.92
C LYS A 104 8.32 -16.49 -2.33
N VAL A 105 8.32 -15.80 -1.17
CA VAL A 105 7.11 -15.32 -0.50
C VAL A 105 6.39 -14.28 -1.37
N ARG A 106 7.14 -13.34 -1.97
CA ARG A 106 6.58 -12.34 -2.89
C ARG A 106 5.91 -12.98 -4.11
N ARG A 107 6.57 -13.99 -4.71
CA ARG A 107 6.00 -14.74 -5.83
C ARG A 107 4.74 -15.51 -5.43
N LEU A 108 4.73 -16.14 -4.25
CA LEU A 108 3.57 -16.84 -3.73
C LEU A 108 2.39 -15.89 -3.51
N ALA A 109 2.64 -14.71 -2.93
CA ALA A 109 1.61 -13.69 -2.75
C ALA A 109 0.99 -13.24 -4.08
N MET A 110 1.81 -13.00 -5.11
CA MET A 110 1.34 -12.61 -6.44
C MET A 110 0.49 -13.71 -7.09
N LYS A 111 0.95 -14.96 -7.06
CA LYS A 111 0.19 -16.09 -7.54
C LYS A 111 -1.14 -16.26 -6.79
N SER A 112 -1.12 -16.13 -5.46
CA SER A 112 -2.32 -16.18 -4.62
C SER A 112 -3.32 -15.09 -5.00
N ALA A 113 -2.85 -13.87 -5.27
CA ALA A 113 -3.71 -12.76 -5.70
C ALA A 113 -4.35 -13.03 -7.09
N PHE A 114 -3.59 -13.54 -8.04
CA PHE A 114 -4.14 -13.90 -9.36
C PHE A 114 -5.14 -15.06 -9.27
N SER A 115 -4.84 -16.09 -8.47
CA SER A 115 -5.76 -17.21 -8.29
C SER A 115 -7.07 -16.79 -7.63
N SER A 116 -7.04 -15.89 -6.63
CA SER A 116 -8.27 -15.38 -6.02
C SER A 116 -9.12 -14.61 -7.01
N LYS A 117 -8.50 -13.79 -7.88
CA LYS A 117 -9.24 -13.03 -8.92
C LYS A 117 -9.91 -13.94 -9.95
N VAL A 118 -9.27 -15.05 -10.29
CA VAL A 118 -9.91 -16.06 -11.18
C VAL A 118 -11.07 -16.76 -10.47
N MET A 119 -10.90 -17.15 -9.20
CA MET A 119 -11.94 -17.81 -8.40
C MET A 119 -13.17 -16.90 -8.18
N GLU A 120 -12.96 -15.61 -8.02
CA GLU A 120 -13.98 -14.58 -7.80
C GLU A 120 -14.60 -14.08 -9.12
N ASN A 121 -14.16 -14.59 -10.28
CA ASN A 121 -14.54 -14.11 -11.63
C ASN A 121 -14.30 -12.60 -11.83
N GLU A 122 -13.26 -12.06 -11.22
CA GLU A 122 -12.85 -10.66 -11.33
C GLU A 122 -11.70 -10.44 -12.32
N LEU A 123 -11.27 -11.49 -13.02
CA LEU A 123 -10.26 -11.41 -14.10
C LEU A 123 -10.97 -11.47 -15.45
N ILE A 124 -10.83 -10.41 -16.23
CA ILE A 124 -11.38 -10.31 -17.59
C ILE A 124 -10.22 -10.23 -18.56
N VAL A 125 -10.26 -11.05 -19.61
CA VAL A 125 -9.24 -11.05 -20.68
C VAL A 125 -9.82 -10.38 -21.91
N VAL A 126 -9.16 -9.33 -22.37
CA VAL A 126 -9.52 -8.58 -23.58
C VAL A 126 -8.51 -8.88 -24.66
N ASP A 127 -8.96 -9.18 -25.88
CA ASP A 127 -8.12 -9.56 -27.00
C ASP A 127 -7.16 -8.42 -27.38
N SER A 128 -7.70 -7.25 -27.67
CA SER A 128 -6.91 -6.07 -27.99
C SER A 128 -7.61 -4.78 -27.53
N ILE A 129 -6.81 -3.82 -27.11
CA ILE A 129 -7.29 -2.47 -26.80
C ILE A 129 -6.60 -1.53 -27.78
N SER A 130 -7.32 -1.09 -28.81
CA SER A 130 -6.81 -0.12 -29.77
C SER A 130 -7.71 1.09 -29.86
N MET A 131 -7.09 2.28 -29.88
CA MET A 131 -7.80 3.55 -29.98
C MET A 131 -7.10 4.45 -30.99
N ASP A 132 -7.88 5.07 -31.87
CA ASP A 132 -7.33 6.02 -32.88
C ASP A 132 -7.16 7.42 -32.30
N GLU A 133 -7.88 7.74 -31.23
CA GLU A 133 -7.93 9.07 -30.62
C GLU A 133 -7.96 8.99 -29.08
N TYR A 134 -7.42 10.01 -28.45
CA TYR A 134 -7.46 10.23 -26.98
C TYR A 134 -8.89 10.58 -26.51
N LYS A 135 -9.73 9.59 -26.29
CA LYS A 135 -11.12 9.80 -25.82
C LYS A 135 -11.44 8.88 -24.64
N THR A 136 -11.54 9.45 -23.45
CA THR A 136 -11.95 8.72 -22.22
C THR A 136 -13.33 8.08 -22.38
N LYS A 137 -14.24 8.67 -23.16
CA LYS A 137 -15.57 8.12 -23.44
C LYS A 137 -15.51 6.72 -24.06
N LYS A 138 -14.52 6.42 -24.92
CA LYS A 138 -14.33 5.08 -25.51
C LYS A 138 -13.95 4.05 -24.43
N ILE A 139 -13.05 4.40 -23.50
CA ILE A 139 -12.66 3.52 -22.39
C ILE A 139 -13.85 3.29 -21.43
N VAL A 140 -14.60 4.33 -21.09
CA VAL A 140 -15.81 4.19 -20.25
C VAL A 140 -16.82 3.27 -20.90
N ALA A 141 -17.06 3.40 -22.21
CA ALA A 141 -17.97 2.53 -22.96
C ALA A 141 -17.47 1.08 -22.97
N MET A 142 -16.17 0.85 -23.18
CA MET A 142 -15.55 -0.48 -23.10
C MET A 142 -15.75 -1.08 -21.70
N LEU A 143 -15.41 -0.37 -20.62
CA LEU A 143 -15.55 -0.85 -19.25
C LEU A 143 -17.00 -1.23 -18.92
N SER A 144 -17.97 -0.43 -19.38
CA SER A 144 -19.41 -0.76 -19.24
C SER A 144 -19.78 -1.99 -20.05
N ALA A 145 -19.27 -2.13 -21.27
CA ALA A 145 -19.59 -3.27 -22.15
C ALA A 145 -19.06 -4.61 -21.60
N ILE A 146 -17.87 -4.60 -20.99
CA ILE A 146 -17.28 -5.81 -20.35
C ILE A 146 -17.75 -6.01 -18.90
N GLY A 147 -18.63 -5.17 -18.36
CA GLY A 147 -19.16 -5.30 -17.00
C GLY A 147 -18.20 -4.89 -15.88
N ALA A 148 -17.15 -4.15 -16.19
CA ALA A 148 -16.17 -3.66 -15.20
C ALA A 148 -16.59 -2.29 -14.63
N GLU A 149 -17.75 -2.23 -13.96
CA GLU A 149 -18.35 -0.98 -13.44
C GLU A 149 -17.66 -0.44 -12.18
N LYS A 150 -16.89 -1.28 -11.48
CA LYS A 150 -16.14 -0.90 -10.27
C LYS A 150 -14.69 -0.53 -10.61
N LYS A 151 -13.88 -0.31 -9.58
CA LYS A 151 -12.43 -0.04 -9.75
C LYS A 151 -11.78 -1.15 -10.58
N ALA A 152 -11.32 -0.83 -11.77
CA ALA A 152 -10.63 -1.76 -12.67
C ALA A 152 -9.14 -1.40 -12.77
N LEU A 153 -8.30 -2.42 -12.84
CA LEU A 153 -6.89 -2.30 -13.19
C LEU A 153 -6.71 -2.86 -14.61
N ILE A 154 -6.33 -2.00 -15.54
CA ILE A 154 -6.02 -2.39 -16.91
C ILE A 154 -4.53 -2.70 -17.00
N VAL A 155 -4.19 -3.90 -17.49
CA VAL A 155 -2.81 -4.35 -17.68
C VAL A 155 -2.55 -4.51 -19.17
N LEU A 156 -1.53 -3.82 -19.67
CA LEU A 156 -1.10 -3.87 -21.06
C LEU A 156 0.28 -4.53 -21.17
N PRO A 157 0.58 -5.25 -22.25
CA PRO A 157 1.89 -5.89 -22.46
C PRO A 157 3.01 -4.86 -22.68
N GLU A 158 2.69 -3.76 -23.33
CA GLU A 158 3.61 -2.67 -23.67
C GLU A 158 3.00 -1.32 -23.28
N VAL A 159 3.87 -0.33 -23.14
CA VAL A 159 3.45 1.05 -22.86
C VAL A 159 2.86 1.65 -24.13
N ASP A 160 1.56 1.91 -24.10
CA ASP A 160 0.88 2.63 -25.18
C ASP A 160 0.77 4.12 -24.80
N SER A 161 1.24 4.98 -25.70
CA SER A 161 1.20 6.44 -25.50
C SER A 161 -0.23 6.95 -25.34
N LEU A 162 -1.21 6.31 -25.98
CA LEU A 162 -2.64 6.64 -25.87
C LEU A 162 -3.24 6.31 -24.51
N SER A 163 -2.65 5.34 -23.77
CA SER A 163 -3.10 4.95 -22.44
C SER A 163 -2.49 5.80 -21.32
N LEU A 164 -1.43 6.58 -21.59
CA LEU A 164 -0.67 7.35 -20.60
C LEU A 164 -1.15 8.78 -20.36
N ILE A 165 -2.30 9.17 -20.87
CA ILE A 165 -2.79 10.57 -20.81
C ILE A 165 -3.31 10.96 -19.43
N HIS A 166 -3.30 10.07 -18.48
CA HIS A 166 -3.86 10.36 -17.16
C HIS A 166 -2.87 10.10 -16.04
#